data_0ce22de758475320af8fe0fe1137e114
#
_entry.id   0ce22de758475320af8fe0fe1137e114
#
_cell.length_a   1.000
_cell.length_b   1.000
_cell.length_c   1.000
_cell.angle_alpha   90.00
_cell.angle_beta   90.00
_cell.angle_gamma   90.00
#
_symmetry.space_group_name_H-M   'P 1'
#
loop_
_entity.id
_entity.type
_entity.pdbx_description
1 polymer ?
#
loop_
_entity_poly.entity_id
_entity_poly.type
_entity_poly.pdbx_seq_one_letter_code
_entity_poly.pdbx_strand_id
1 'polypeptide(L)'
;MVLTMGAGASLWLARANAAPHLSEADPAAVAVGYKEDAAKVDKAKYPNFAADQTCANCSLFQGKSTDAWGGCTLFSGKDVAAKGWCASWTNM
;
A
#
# COMPACT_ATOMS: atom_id res chain seq x y z
N MET A 1 6.25 35.23 -19.89
CA MET A 1 6.74 34.53 -19.25
C MET A 1 6.03 33.87 -18.27
N VAL A 2 5.70 34.06 -17.51
CA VAL A 2 5.07 33.60 -16.49
C VAL A 2 3.98 32.71 -16.72
N LEU A 3 3.34 32.79 -17.71
CA LEU A 3 2.29 32.04 -17.90
C LEU A 3 2.54 30.62 -17.77
N THR A 4 3.57 30.19 -18.14
CA THR A 4 3.84 28.83 -18.13
C THR A 4 3.65 28.22 -16.85
N MET A 5 3.81 28.83 -15.86
CA MET A 5 3.71 28.28 -14.66
C MET A 5 2.39 27.80 -14.34
N GLY A 6 1.41 28.40 -14.64
CA GLY A 6 0.11 27.98 -14.24
C GLY A 6 -0.22 26.61 -14.67
N ALA A 7 0.09 26.31 -15.85
CA ALA A 7 -0.27 25.03 -16.40
C ALA A 7 0.47 23.92 -15.71
N GLY A 8 1.69 24.13 -15.45
CA GLY A 8 2.47 23.12 -14.82
C GLY A 8 1.99 22.84 -13.43
N ALA A 9 1.53 23.83 -12.78
CA ALA A 9 1.11 23.66 -11.44
C ALA A 9 -0.06 22.74 -11.31
N SER A 10 -0.97 22.77 -12.21
CA SER A 10 -2.11 21.93 -12.15
C SER A 10 -1.77 20.51 -12.23
N LEU A 11 -0.93 20.13 -13.14
CA LEU A 11 -0.55 18.80 -13.27
C LEU A 11 0.19 18.34 -12.07
N TRP A 12 1.00 19.17 -11.54
CA TRP A 12 1.79 18.85 -10.43
C TRP A 12 0.95 18.53 -9.23
N LEU A 13 -0.11 19.22 -9.01
CA LEU A 13 -0.97 18.97 -7.90
C LEU A 13 -1.63 17.62 -7.98
N ALA A 14 -2.06 17.22 -9.14
CA ALA A 14 -2.68 15.94 -9.30
C ALA A 14 -1.73 14.83 -8.87
N ARG A 15 -0.44 15.02 -9.17
CA ARG A 15 0.48 14.03 -8.84
C ARG A 15 0.85 14.04 -7.40
N ALA A 16 0.77 15.14 -6.76
CA ALA A 16 1.14 15.29 -5.38
C ALA A 16 0.30 14.42 -4.47
N ASN A 17 -0.86 13.96 -4.92
CA ASN A 17 -1.71 13.13 -4.09
C ASN A 17 -1.42 11.65 -4.25
N ALA A 18 -0.49 11.28 -5.11
CA ALA A 18 -0.17 9.89 -5.32
C ALA A 18 1.12 9.53 -4.60
N ALA A 19 1.10 8.54 -3.77
CA ALA A 19 2.29 8.06 -3.11
C ALA A 19 2.90 6.93 -3.94
N PRO A 20 4.21 6.74 -3.90
CA PRO A 20 4.82 5.63 -4.60
C PRO A 20 4.36 4.31 -4.00
N HIS A 21 4.27 3.27 -4.79
CA HIS A 21 3.88 1.96 -4.32
C HIS A 21 5.03 1.33 -3.55
N LEU A 22 4.72 0.67 -2.45
CA LEU A 22 5.71 -0.05 -1.67
C LEU A 22 6.21 -1.24 -2.50
N SER A 23 7.51 -1.39 -2.60
CA SER A 23 8.10 -2.53 -3.29
C SER A 23 8.18 -3.72 -2.34
N GLU A 24 7.94 -4.92 -2.84
CA GLU A 24 8.13 -6.14 -2.05
C GLU A 24 9.59 -6.33 -1.67
N ALA A 25 10.50 -5.69 -2.39
CA ALA A 25 11.94 -5.77 -2.10
C ALA A 25 12.41 -4.73 -1.09
N ASP A 26 11.57 -3.78 -0.73
CA ASP A 26 11.91 -2.77 0.26
C ASP A 26 12.23 -3.50 1.58
N PRO A 27 13.32 -3.14 2.26
CA PRO A 27 13.67 -3.81 3.52
C PRO A 27 12.54 -3.82 4.56
N ALA A 28 11.76 -2.76 4.63
CA ALA A 28 10.62 -2.71 5.55
C ALA A 28 9.53 -3.70 5.13
N ALA A 29 9.35 -3.89 3.83
CA ALA A 29 8.37 -4.82 3.31
C ALA A 29 8.83 -6.26 3.56
N VAL A 30 10.09 -6.53 3.33
CA VAL A 30 10.67 -7.85 3.55
C VAL A 30 10.54 -8.25 5.01
N ALA A 31 10.74 -7.32 5.92
CA ALA A 31 10.70 -7.60 7.35
C ALA A 31 9.34 -8.14 7.81
N VAL A 32 8.27 -7.78 7.13
CA VAL A 32 6.93 -8.22 7.49
C VAL A 32 6.28 -9.10 6.41
N GLY A 33 7.07 -9.56 5.47
CA GLY A 33 6.57 -10.47 4.44
C GLY A 33 5.50 -9.89 3.54
N TYR A 34 5.56 -8.56 3.29
CA TYR A 34 4.56 -7.89 2.46
C TYR A 34 4.52 -8.48 1.05
N LYS A 35 3.33 -8.75 0.56
CA LYS A 35 3.08 -9.15 -0.82
C LYS A 35 2.00 -8.26 -1.41
N GLU A 36 2.15 -7.93 -2.67
CA GLU A 36 1.14 -7.12 -3.37
C GLU A 36 -0.12 -7.93 -3.66
N ASP A 37 -0.04 -9.24 -3.58
CA ASP A 37 -1.18 -10.11 -3.79
C ASP A 37 -1.17 -11.12 -2.65
N ALA A 38 -2.21 -11.11 -1.85
CA ALA A 38 -2.31 -12.00 -0.71
C ALA A 38 -2.28 -13.48 -1.12
N ALA A 39 -2.67 -13.80 -2.35
CA ALA A 39 -2.62 -15.17 -2.83
C ALA A 39 -1.19 -15.70 -2.93
N LYS A 40 -0.21 -14.80 -2.93
CA LYS A 40 1.20 -15.18 -3.04
C LYS A 40 1.92 -15.25 -1.71
N VAL A 41 1.23 -15.13 -0.62
CA VAL A 41 1.81 -15.22 0.72
C VAL A 41 2.37 -16.63 0.93
N ASP A 42 3.56 -16.70 1.52
CA ASP A 42 4.17 -17.97 1.87
C ASP A 42 3.49 -18.50 3.13
N LYS A 43 2.55 -19.39 2.97
CA LYS A 43 1.74 -19.89 4.08
C LYS A 43 2.54 -20.75 5.04
N ALA A 44 3.62 -21.34 4.58
CA ALA A 44 4.47 -22.11 5.46
C ALA A 44 5.22 -21.21 6.43
N LYS A 45 5.63 -20.01 5.95
CA LYS A 45 6.33 -19.06 6.77
C LYS A 45 5.36 -18.26 7.64
N TYR A 46 4.16 -18.04 7.15
CA TYR A 46 3.14 -17.25 7.86
C TYR A 46 1.87 -18.08 8.07
N PRO A 47 1.91 -19.04 8.99
CA PRO A 47 0.77 -19.95 9.18
C PRO A 47 -0.48 -19.26 9.71
N ASN A 48 -0.35 -18.03 10.23
CA ASN A 48 -1.51 -17.29 10.71
C ASN A 48 -2.27 -16.60 9.58
N PHE A 49 -1.74 -16.61 8.37
CA PHE A 49 -2.41 -15.99 7.24
C PHE A 49 -3.70 -16.75 6.93
N ALA A 50 -4.76 -16.02 6.71
CA ALA A 50 -6.03 -16.57 6.25
C ALA A 50 -6.41 -15.92 4.94
N ALA A 51 -7.09 -16.64 4.08
CA ALA A 51 -7.37 -16.18 2.72
C ALA A 51 -8.19 -14.89 2.64
N ASP A 52 -8.96 -14.57 3.67
CA ASP A 52 -9.76 -13.36 3.70
C ASP A 52 -9.01 -12.16 4.27
N GLN A 53 -7.76 -12.31 4.67
CA GLN A 53 -6.96 -11.21 5.19
C GLN A 53 -6.30 -10.48 4.03
N THR A 54 -6.57 -9.21 3.88
CA THR A 54 -5.91 -8.37 2.87
C THR A 54 -5.65 -6.99 3.44
N CYS A 55 -4.82 -6.21 2.78
CA CYS A 55 -4.58 -4.84 3.23
C CYS A 55 -5.87 -4.04 3.26
N ALA A 56 -6.78 -4.28 2.33
CA ALA A 56 -8.04 -3.53 2.26
C ALA A 56 -8.88 -3.67 3.53
N ASN A 57 -8.77 -4.77 4.24
CA ASN A 57 -9.52 -4.96 5.48
C ASN A 57 -8.61 -4.96 6.72
N CYS A 58 -7.43 -4.42 6.59
CA CYS A 58 -6.51 -4.27 7.72
C CYS A 58 -6.75 -2.92 8.39
N SER A 59 -6.72 -2.87 9.71
CA SER A 59 -6.96 -1.62 10.43
C SER A 59 -5.88 -0.57 10.18
N LEU A 60 -4.75 -0.95 9.64
CA LEU A 60 -3.66 -0.01 9.33
C LEU A 60 -3.83 0.62 7.95
N PHE A 61 -4.75 0.13 7.14
CA PHE A 61 -4.96 0.65 5.78
C PHE A 61 -5.67 1.99 5.84
N GLN A 62 -5.14 2.96 5.14
CA GLN A 62 -5.66 4.32 5.16
C GLN A 62 -6.49 4.67 3.93
N GLY A 63 -6.71 3.72 3.04
CA GLY A 63 -7.55 3.91 1.88
C GLY A 63 -8.93 3.34 2.10
N LYS A 64 -9.78 3.47 1.09
CA LYS A 64 -11.10 2.85 1.10
C LYS A 64 -10.97 1.43 0.62
N SER A 65 -11.86 0.54 1.04
CA SER A 65 -11.81 -0.85 0.63
C SER A 65 -11.96 -1.04 -0.87
N THR A 66 -12.47 -0.02 -1.57
CA THR A 66 -12.64 -0.07 -3.03
C THR A 66 -11.42 0.49 -3.78
N ASP A 67 -10.46 1.07 -3.08
CA ASP A 67 -9.25 1.59 -3.70
C ASP A 67 -8.31 0.43 -4.04
N ALA A 68 -7.63 0.51 -5.16
CA ALA A 68 -6.64 -0.52 -5.52
C ALA A 68 -5.35 -0.39 -4.70
N TRP A 69 -5.02 0.83 -4.28
CA TRP A 69 -3.84 1.13 -3.48
C TRP A 69 -4.21 2.16 -2.43
N GLY A 70 -3.59 2.09 -1.31
CA GLY A 70 -3.83 3.08 -0.25
C GLY A 70 -2.69 3.11 0.73
N GLY A 71 -2.65 4.13 1.56
CA GLY A 71 -1.60 4.26 2.55
C GLY A 71 -1.72 3.21 3.63
N CYS A 72 -0.63 3.00 4.35
CA CYS A 72 -0.62 2.09 5.49
C CYS A 72 0.21 2.76 6.57
N THR A 73 -0.29 2.79 7.80
CA THR A 73 0.42 3.46 8.88
C THR A 73 1.79 2.82 9.16
N LEU A 74 1.97 1.58 8.74
CA LEU A 74 3.23 0.90 8.94
C LEU A 74 4.29 1.36 7.94
N PHE A 75 3.89 1.81 6.75
CA PHE A 75 4.81 2.22 5.69
C PHE A 75 4.56 3.67 5.30
N SER A 76 5.02 4.56 6.15
CA SER A 76 4.81 5.98 5.96
C SER A 76 5.30 6.45 4.60
N GLY A 77 4.47 7.19 3.90
CA GLY A 77 4.84 7.76 2.61
C GLY A 77 4.76 6.82 1.42
N LYS A 78 4.28 5.59 1.60
CA LYS A 78 4.14 4.65 0.50
C LYS A 78 2.78 3.98 0.53
N ASP A 79 2.27 3.61 -0.64
CA ASP A 79 0.99 2.94 -0.74
C ASP A 79 1.19 1.42 -0.85
N VAL A 80 0.28 0.68 -0.26
CA VAL A 80 0.26 -0.78 -0.37
C VAL A 80 -0.91 -1.20 -1.23
N ALA A 81 -0.82 -2.36 -1.85
CA ALA A 81 -1.90 -2.90 -2.66
C ALA A 81 -3.05 -3.33 -1.76
N ALA A 82 -4.26 -2.95 -2.09
CA ALA A 82 -5.43 -3.33 -1.31
C ALA A 82 -5.59 -4.84 -1.22
N LYS A 83 -5.21 -5.56 -2.27
CA LYS A 83 -5.28 -7.02 -2.29
C LYS A 83 -4.04 -7.68 -1.70
N GLY A 84 -3.13 -6.90 -1.16
CA GLY A 84 -1.90 -7.40 -0.56
C GLY A 84 -2.06 -7.88 0.86
N TRP A 85 -0.96 -8.22 1.49
CA TRP A 85 -0.94 -8.70 2.86
C TRP A 85 0.46 -8.53 3.47
N CYS A 86 0.52 -8.35 4.76
CA CYS A 86 1.80 -8.45 5.48
C CYS A 86 1.54 -9.09 6.85
N ALA A 87 2.60 -9.51 7.52
CA ALA A 87 2.49 -10.19 8.80
C ALA A 87 1.98 -9.30 9.93
N SER A 88 1.91 -8.01 9.73
CA SER A 88 1.34 -7.08 10.70
C SER A 88 -0.15 -6.85 10.49
N TRP A 89 -0.78 -7.62 9.61
CA TRP A 89 -2.21 -7.50 9.37
C TRP A 89 -2.97 -7.56 10.68
N THR A 90 -3.88 -6.61 10.87
CA THR A 90 -4.65 -6.49 12.10
C THR A 90 -6.12 -6.33 11.75
N ASN A 91 -6.95 -7.09 12.43
CA ASN A 91 -8.38 -7.05 12.18
C ASN A 91 -8.96 -5.68 12.50
N MET A 92 -9.91 -5.25 11.72
CA MET A 92 -10.56 -3.97 11.93
C MET A 92 -11.52 -4.01 13.08
#